data_d9eca21e15f2d1aa75bfce491e1fa9ff
#
_entry.id   d9eca21e15f2d1aa75bfce491e1fa9ff
#
_cell.length_a   1.000
_cell.length_b   1.000
_cell.length_c   1.000
_cell.angle_alpha   90.00
_cell.angle_beta   90.00
_cell.angle_gamma   90.00
#
_symmetry.space_group_name_H-M   'P 1'
#
loop_
_entity.id
_entity.type
_entity.pdbx_description
1 polymer ?
#
loop_
_entity_poly.entity_id
_entity_poly.type
_entity_poly.pdbx_seq_one_letter_code
_entity_poly.pdbx_strand_id
1 'polypeptide(L)'
;VVLVGMRQIRDYVVTAEDRRAVAWLGSSSPFNITAEAATLEMFTRKDVAELLQQHTDHTGQRWDPGAVDLIYELSQGHPWLVNALADQIVNRDVEDRTVTVTPEHVEAAKETIIQQRRTHIDSLLARLREDRVRRVIEPMLVGGQVVGDTMDDDFAYVMGLGLVTKRQGQLRVANPIYREVIVRALTWAHQVQLHQPTSWYVRGDGTLDMPKLMAAWQKFWRKDGHLAAEGFHYREAGPHLMLMAFLQRILNGGGSIEREYGLGRGAVDLLVRWHGERHVIELKLRRDSETEAEALEQVVGYLDTLGIGQGWLVLFDLRKEVPWEDKLFVREVQHAGKLIHVVGC
;
A
#
# COMPACT_ATOMS: atom_id res chain seq x y z
N VAL A 1 35.28 -18.52 0.10
CA VAL A 1 34.19 -18.30 -0.90
C VAL A 1 33.15 -17.40 -0.24
N VAL A 2 32.79 -16.31 -0.92
CA VAL A 2 31.70 -15.42 -0.52
C VAL A 2 30.52 -15.74 -1.41
N LEU A 3 29.36 -16.01 -0.81
CA LEU A 3 28.10 -16.27 -1.51
C LEU A 3 27.18 -15.09 -1.25
N VAL A 4 26.66 -14.50 -2.31
CA VAL A 4 25.75 -13.35 -2.26
C VAL A 4 24.40 -13.77 -2.84
N GLY A 5 23.30 -13.54 -2.10
CA GLY A 5 21.97 -13.89 -2.54
C GLY A 5 20.89 -13.22 -1.68
N MET A 6 19.65 -13.32 -2.11
CA MET A 6 18.49 -12.76 -1.39
C MET A 6 18.15 -13.50 -0.10
N ARG A 7 18.71 -14.69 0.13
CA ARG A 7 18.43 -15.54 1.30
C ARG A 7 19.71 -16.18 1.80
N GLN A 8 19.68 -16.61 3.05
CA GLN A 8 20.71 -17.49 3.57
C GLN A 8 20.63 -18.84 2.85
N ILE A 9 21.78 -19.45 2.59
CA ILE A 9 21.87 -20.74 1.87
C ILE A 9 21.04 -21.83 2.55
N ARG A 10 20.95 -21.80 3.88
CA ARG A 10 20.15 -22.73 4.68
C ARG A 10 18.64 -22.68 4.34
N ASP A 11 18.17 -21.55 3.78
CA ASP A 11 16.74 -21.33 3.49
C ASP A 11 16.33 -21.83 2.09
N TYR A 12 17.30 -22.32 1.30
CA TYR A 12 17.03 -22.98 0.02
C TYR A 12 16.54 -24.40 0.30
N VAL A 13 15.22 -24.59 0.23
CA VAL A 13 14.62 -25.91 0.29
C VAL A 13 14.71 -26.56 -1.08
N VAL A 14 15.26 -27.78 -1.12
CA VAL A 14 15.30 -28.61 -2.33
C VAL A 14 13.86 -28.85 -2.81
N THR A 15 13.59 -28.68 -4.12
CA THR A 15 12.24 -28.86 -4.69
C THR A 15 11.76 -30.30 -4.51
N ALA A 16 10.44 -30.54 -4.68
CA ALA A 16 9.88 -31.88 -4.49
C ALA A 16 10.43 -32.91 -5.50
N GLU A 17 10.87 -32.47 -6.68
CA GLU A 17 11.53 -33.33 -7.67
C GLU A 17 12.95 -33.69 -7.23
N ASP A 18 13.70 -32.73 -6.71
CA ASP A 18 15.04 -32.94 -6.18
C ASP A 18 15.02 -33.79 -4.89
N ARG A 19 13.93 -33.71 -4.08
CA ARG A 19 13.77 -34.53 -2.86
C ARG A 19 13.76 -36.03 -3.14
N ARG A 20 13.27 -36.46 -4.31
CA ARG A 20 13.31 -37.88 -4.72
C ARG A 20 14.73 -38.34 -5.05
N ALA A 21 15.55 -37.45 -5.59
CA ALA A 21 16.94 -37.74 -5.94
C ALA A 21 17.89 -37.67 -4.71
N VAL A 22 17.53 -36.96 -3.65
CA VAL A 22 18.37 -36.68 -2.46
C VAL A 22 17.62 -36.95 -1.14
N ALA A 23 16.79 -37.99 -1.11
CA ALA A 23 15.96 -38.37 0.07
C ALA A 23 16.76 -38.55 1.39
N TRP A 24 18.06 -38.70 1.32
CA TRP A 24 18.97 -38.88 2.47
C TRP A 24 19.54 -37.57 3.03
N LEU A 25 19.35 -36.40 2.34
CA LEU A 25 19.93 -35.13 2.75
C LEU A 25 19.06 -34.31 3.72
N GLY A 26 17.83 -34.74 4.01
CA GLY A 26 16.89 -33.98 4.83
C GLY A 26 16.31 -32.75 4.10
N SER A 27 15.55 -31.92 4.80
CA SER A 27 14.87 -30.74 4.24
C SER A 27 15.74 -29.49 4.15
N SER A 28 16.94 -29.49 4.71
CA SER A 28 17.86 -28.35 4.74
C SER A 28 18.94 -28.46 3.65
N SER A 29 19.42 -27.30 3.18
CA SER A 29 20.51 -27.23 2.22
C SER A 29 21.76 -27.96 2.72
N PRO A 30 22.45 -28.76 1.88
CA PRO A 30 23.70 -29.41 2.25
C PRO A 30 24.83 -28.41 2.54
N PHE A 31 24.67 -27.13 2.19
CA PHE A 31 25.64 -26.06 2.41
C PHE A 31 25.39 -25.30 3.72
N ASN A 32 25.01 -25.99 4.77
CA ASN A 32 24.64 -25.40 6.06
C ASN A 32 25.86 -24.91 6.91
N ILE A 33 27.08 -25.00 6.37
CA ILE A 33 28.29 -24.57 7.07
C ILE A 33 28.65 -23.17 6.59
N THR A 34 28.08 -22.16 7.26
CA THR A 34 28.48 -20.77 7.09
C THR A 34 29.29 -20.33 8.31
N ALA A 35 30.49 -19.78 8.07
CA ALA A 35 31.33 -19.23 9.14
C ALA A 35 30.71 -17.92 9.66
N GLU A 36 30.11 -17.13 8.78
CA GLU A 36 29.45 -15.85 9.09
C GLU A 36 28.36 -15.54 8.06
N ALA A 37 27.23 -15.04 8.50
CA ALA A 37 26.14 -14.58 7.65
C ALA A 37 25.86 -13.11 7.97
N ALA A 38 26.09 -12.24 7.02
CA ALA A 38 25.77 -10.81 7.11
C ALA A 38 24.55 -10.47 6.25
N THR A 39 23.63 -9.71 6.80
CA THR A 39 22.53 -9.11 6.05
C THR A 39 22.85 -7.63 5.82
N LEU A 40 22.78 -7.19 4.57
CA LEU A 40 22.91 -5.77 4.26
C LEU A 40 21.69 -5.02 4.79
N GLU A 41 21.96 -4.00 5.59
CA GLU A 41 20.90 -3.17 6.17
C GLU A 41 20.34 -2.18 5.15
N MET A 42 19.13 -1.70 5.42
CA MET A 42 18.53 -0.61 4.67
C MET A 42 19.29 0.70 4.95
N PHE A 43 19.33 1.60 3.99
CA PHE A 43 19.89 2.93 4.18
C PHE A 43 19.14 3.68 5.29
N THR A 44 19.89 4.32 6.16
CA THR A 44 19.31 5.30 7.07
C THR A 44 18.91 6.58 6.31
N ARG A 45 18.12 7.44 6.93
CA ARG A 45 17.80 8.76 6.35
C ARG A 45 19.07 9.55 6.00
N LYS A 46 20.09 9.42 6.84
CA LYS A 46 21.40 10.07 6.63
C LYS A 46 22.09 9.51 5.39
N ASP A 47 22.11 8.19 5.22
CA ASP A 47 22.74 7.55 4.06
C ASP A 47 22.03 7.96 2.76
N VAL A 48 20.69 8.06 2.77
CA VAL A 48 19.93 8.57 1.62
C VAL A 48 20.30 10.01 1.30
N ALA A 49 20.38 10.88 2.32
CA ALA A 49 20.77 12.27 2.12
C ALA A 49 22.21 12.38 1.57
N GLU A 50 23.15 11.60 2.09
CA GLU A 50 24.54 11.57 1.62
C GLU A 50 24.64 11.06 0.17
N LEU A 51 23.85 10.03 -0.19
CA LEU A 51 23.79 9.53 -1.57
C LEU A 51 23.28 10.59 -2.55
N LEU A 52 22.20 11.29 -2.20
CA LEU A 52 21.64 12.33 -3.03
C LEU A 52 22.53 13.58 -3.10
N GLN A 53 23.25 13.89 -2.01
CA GLN A 53 24.24 14.97 -1.97
C GLN A 53 25.38 14.74 -2.97
N GLN A 54 25.82 13.48 -3.19
CA GLN A 54 26.84 13.17 -4.20
C GLN A 54 26.41 13.64 -5.60
N HIS A 55 25.13 13.52 -5.95
CA HIS A 55 24.61 14.05 -7.22
C HIS A 55 24.72 15.59 -7.26
N THR A 56 24.34 16.26 -6.18
CA THR A 56 24.46 17.73 -6.07
C THR A 56 25.92 18.19 -6.24
N ASP A 57 26.84 17.49 -5.58
CA ASP A 57 28.28 17.82 -5.64
C ASP A 57 28.85 17.67 -7.05
N HIS A 58 28.35 16.72 -7.83
CA HIS A 58 28.82 16.48 -9.20
C HIS A 58 28.14 17.37 -10.24
N THR A 59 26.88 17.74 -10.05
CA THR A 59 26.06 18.37 -11.10
C THR A 59 25.60 19.79 -10.77
N GLY A 60 25.63 20.17 -9.50
CA GLY A 60 25.07 21.41 -8.99
C GLY A 60 23.54 21.38 -8.77
N GLN A 61 22.84 20.33 -9.21
CA GLN A 61 21.39 20.22 -9.03
C GLN A 61 21.04 19.99 -7.56
N ARG A 62 20.13 20.79 -7.03
CA ARG A 62 19.76 20.77 -5.62
C ARG A 62 18.54 19.90 -5.38
N TRP A 63 18.48 19.29 -4.19
CA TRP A 63 17.31 18.60 -3.66
C TRP A 63 16.66 19.47 -2.58
N ASP A 64 15.35 19.67 -2.67
CA ASP A 64 14.56 20.20 -1.56
C ASP A 64 14.63 19.23 -0.38
N PRO A 65 14.78 19.70 0.88
CA PRO A 65 14.81 18.81 2.04
C PRO A 65 13.59 17.89 2.13
N GLY A 66 12.39 18.40 1.78
CA GLY A 66 11.18 17.60 1.74
C GLY A 66 11.21 16.50 0.68
N ALA A 67 11.91 16.71 -0.45
CA ALA A 67 12.11 15.66 -1.47
C ALA A 67 13.01 14.54 -0.94
N VAL A 68 14.10 14.88 -0.24
CA VAL A 68 14.99 13.89 0.40
C VAL A 68 14.23 13.07 1.43
N ASP A 69 13.43 13.73 2.27
CA ASP A 69 12.62 13.08 3.28
C ASP A 69 11.59 12.14 2.65
N LEU A 70 10.91 12.59 1.61
CA LEU A 70 9.90 11.78 0.92
C LEU A 70 10.50 10.56 0.23
N ILE A 71 11.70 10.66 -0.37
CA ILE A 71 12.42 9.50 -0.91
C ILE A 71 12.67 8.46 0.19
N TYR A 72 13.14 8.91 1.36
CA TYR A 72 13.34 8.00 2.49
C TYR A 72 12.03 7.39 2.98
N GLU A 73 10.99 8.19 3.16
CA GLU A 73 9.67 7.73 3.62
C GLU A 73 9.06 6.69 2.67
N LEU A 74 9.10 6.93 1.36
CA LEU A 74 8.55 6.02 0.37
C LEU A 74 9.35 4.72 0.22
N SER A 75 10.67 4.82 0.26
CA SER A 75 11.57 3.67 0.09
C SER A 75 11.86 2.92 1.39
N GLN A 76 11.70 3.58 2.54
CA GLN A 76 12.17 3.12 3.85
C GLN A 76 13.65 2.70 3.83
N GLY A 77 14.44 3.42 3.03
CA GLY A 77 15.86 3.19 2.86
C GLY A 77 16.22 1.98 1.98
N HIS A 78 15.25 1.37 1.29
CA HIS A 78 15.55 0.25 0.39
C HIS A 78 16.47 0.70 -0.75
N PRO A 79 17.73 0.19 -0.85
CA PRO A 79 18.76 0.74 -1.73
C PRO A 79 18.34 0.83 -3.20
N TRP A 80 17.67 -0.23 -3.70
CA TRP A 80 17.18 -0.23 -5.08
C TRP A 80 16.11 0.85 -5.32
N LEU A 81 15.16 1.02 -4.38
CA LEU A 81 14.09 2.02 -4.52
C LEU A 81 14.63 3.45 -4.45
N VAL A 82 15.57 3.72 -3.53
CA VAL A 82 16.25 5.02 -3.43
C VAL A 82 16.91 5.37 -4.75
N ASN A 83 17.72 4.44 -5.29
CA ASN A 83 18.41 4.66 -6.57
C ASN A 83 17.43 4.78 -7.74
N ALA A 84 16.37 3.96 -7.80
CA ALA A 84 15.39 4.00 -8.88
C ALA A 84 14.60 5.32 -8.91
N LEU A 85 14.21 5.84 -7.73
CA LEU A 85 13.56 7.15 -7.62
C LEU A 85 14.51 8.26 -8.07
N ALA A 86 15.72 8.26 -7.54
CA ALA A 86 16.72 9.27 -7.92
C ALA A 86 17.03 9.23 -9.41
N ASP A 87 17.30 8.05 -9.98
CA ASP A 87 17.57 7.89 -11.42
C ASP A 87 16.41 8.37 -12.28
N GLN A 88 15.16 8.00 -11.92
CA GLN A 88 13.98 8.46 -12.66
C GLN A 88 13.90 9.98 -12.67
N ILE A 89 14.10 10.62 -11.50
CA ILE A 89 13.99 12.06 -11.37
C ILE A 89 15.10 12.75 -12.17
N VAL A 90 16.37 12.45 -11.88
CA VAL A 90 17.48 13.24 -12.39
C VAL A 90 17.84 12.94 -13.84
N ASN A 91 17.55 11.75 -14.34
CA ASN A 91 17.94 11.33 -15.68
C ASN A 91 16.78 11.27 -16.68
N ARG A 92 15.52 11.50 -16.24
CA ARG A 92 14.34 11.37 -17.11
C ARG A 92 13.31 12.48 -16.91
N ASP A 93 13.01 12.87 -15.66
CA ASP A 93 11.91 13.78 -15.38
C ASP A 93 12.39 15.24 -15.23
N VAL A 94 13.58 15.45 -14.66
CA VAL A 94 14.18 16.77 -14.37
C VAL A 94 15.63 16.79 -14.83
N GLU A 95 15.84 16.69 -16.14
CA GLU A 95 17.18 16.68 -16.74
C GLU A 95 17.90 18.04 -16.64
N ASP A 96 17.14 19.13 -16.53
CA ASP A 96 17.70 20.47 -16.30
C ASP A 96 18.26 20.60 -14.88
N ARG A 97 19.58 20.64 -14.79
CA ARG A 97 20.33 20.72 -13.52
C ARG A 97 20.15 22.01 -12.74
N THR A 98 19.57 23.04 -13.34
CA THR A 98 19.24 24.30 -12.66
C THR A 98 17.95 24.21 -11.83
N VAL A 99 17.11 23.23 -12.12
CA VAL A 99 15.83 23.01 -11.44
C VAL A 99 16.07 22.24 -10.14
N THR A 100 15.59 22.78 -9.02
CA THR A 100 15.60 22.07 -7.73
C THR A 100 14.59 20.94 -7.75
N VAL A 101 15.00 19.74 -7.31
CA VAL A 101 14.10 18.59 -7.18
C VAL A 101 13.20 18.80 -5.98
N THR A 102 11.88 18.72 -6.18
CA THR A 102 10.84 18.94 -5.18
C THR A 102 10.11 17.64 -4.82
N PRO A 103 9.29 17.61 -3.75
CA PRO A 103 8.45 16.46 -3.40
C PRO A 103 7.51 16.03 -4.54
N GLU A 104 6.99 16.95 -5.35
CA GLU A 104 6.12 16.65 -6.48
C GLU A 104 6.84 15.81 -7.55
N HIS A 105 8.13 16.08 -7.79
CA HIS A 105 8.96 15.26 -8.68
C HIS A 105 9.13 13.84 -8.13
N VAL A 106 9.27 13.69 -6.82
CA VAL A 106 9.37 12.36 -6.18
C VAL A 106 8.08 11.57 -6.32
N GLU A 107 6.93 12.21 -6.12
CA GLU A 107 5.62 11.58 -6.30
C GLU A 107 5.38 11.13 -7.74
N ALA A 108 5.74 11.96 -8.72
CA ALA A 108 5.65 11.64 -10.14
C ALA A 108 6.57 10.45 -10.49
N ALA A 109 7.81 10.46 -10.01
CA ALA A 109 8.77 9.37 -10.23
C ALA A 109 8.29 8.05 -9.62
N LYS A 110 7.73 8.08 -8.40
CA LYS A 110 7.12 6.91 -7.75
C LYS A 110 6.06 6.29 -8.65
N GLU A 111 5.13 7.11 -9.15
CA GLU A 111 4.06 6.62 -10.01
C GLU A 111 4.61 6.01 -11.31
N THR A 112 5.58 6.67 -11.93
CA THR A 112 6.24 6.18 -13.14
C THR A 112 6.92 4.82 -12.92
N ILE A 113 7.65 4.64 -11.83
CA ILE A 113 8.33 3.38 -11.48
C ILE A 113 7.31 2.24 -11.30
N ILE A 114 6.19 2.53 -10.63
CA ILE A 114 5.14 1.55 -10.39
C ILE A 114 4.48 1.13 -11.72
N GLN A 115 4.14 2.11 -12.57
CA GLN A 115 3.48 1.84 -13.86
C GLN A 115 4.38 1.08 -14.84
N GLN A 116 5.65 1.44 -14.91
CA GLN A 116 6.64 0.79 -15.79
C GLN A 116 7.02 -0.62 -15.36
N ARG A 117 6.60 -1.06 -14.17
CA ARG A 117 6.94 -2.39 -13.61
C ARG A 117 8.44 -2.69 -13.74
N ARG A 118 9.30 -1.76 -13.33
CA ARG A 118 10.75 -2.00 -13.39
C ARG A 118 11.10 -3.34 -12.75
N THR A 119 12.16 -3.97 -13.19
CA THR A 119 12.57 -5.37 -12.90
C THR A 119 12.35 -5.83 -11.45
N HIS A 120 12.62 -4.97 -10.49
CA HIS A 120 12.42 -5.30 -9.08
C HIS A 120 10.94 -5.39 -8.68
N ILE A 121 10.12 -4.48 -9.19
CA ILE A 121 8.66 -4.47 -9.03
C ILE A 121 8.04 -5.73 -9.68
N ASP A 122 8.52 -6.10 -10.87
CA ASP A 122 8.04 -7.29 -11.56
C ASP A 122 8.38 -8.59 -10.80
N SER A 123 9.57 -8.65 -10.20
CA SER A 123 9.97 -9.75 -9.32
C SER A 123 9.07 -9.85 -8.08
N LEU A 124 8.69 -8.72 -7.47
CA LEU A 124 7.73 -8.68 -6.37
C LEU A 124 6.36 -9.20 -6.81
N LEU A 125 5.87 -8.77 -7.96
CA LEU A 125 4.58 -9.23 -8.52
C LEU A 125 4.57 -10.74 -8.75
N ALA A 126 5.67 -11.33 -9.19
CA ALA A 126 5.80 -12.77 -9.36
C ALA A 126 5.64 -13.51 -8.02
N ARG A 127 6.17 -12.97 -6.92
CA ARG A 127 6.05 -13.55 -5.57
C ARG A 127 4.62 -13.48 -5.01
N LEU A 128 3.86 -12.46 -5.35
CA LEU A 128 2.46 -12.35 -4.94
C LEU A 128 1.54 -13.41 -5.54
N ARG A 129 2.00 -14.19 -6.51
CA ARG A 129 1.27 -15.36 -7.04
C ARG A 129 1.35 -16.58 -6.11
N GLU A 130 2.29 -16.58 -5.18
CA GLU A 130 2.46 -17.67 -4.21
C GLU A 130 1.42 -17.50 -3.08
N ASP A 131 0.55 -18.50 -2.86
CA ASP A 131 -0.51 -18.46 -1.85
C ASP A 131 0.02 -18.19 -0.45
N ARG A 132 1.18 -18.74 -0.10
CA ARG A 132 1.84 -18.51 1.20
C ARG A 132 2.25 -17.05 1.41
N VAL A 133 2.60 -16.34 0.33
CA VAL A 133 2.95 -14.91 0.38
C VAL A 133 1.68 -14.08 0.58
N ARG A 134 0.62 -14.39 -0.17
CA ARG A 134 -0.67 -13.70 -0.06
C ARG A 134 -1.28 -13.85 1.33
N ARG A 135 -1.27 -15.06 1.89
CA ARG A 135 -1.80 -15.37 3.23
C ARG A 135 -1.16 -14.49 4.32
N VAL A 136 0.13 -14.19 4.20
CA VAL A 136 0.85 -13.33 5.14
C VAL A 136 0.59 -11.85 4.89
N ILE A 137 0.53 -11.42 3.61
CA ILE A 137 0.49 -10.00 3.26
C ILE A 137 -0.94 -9.42 3.32
N GLU A 138 -1.96 -10.15 2.88
CA GLU A 138 -3.34 -9.64 2.81
C GLU A 138 -3.86 -9.07 4.15
N PRO A 139 -3.66 -9.73 5.31
CA PRO A 139 -4.08 -9.17 6.60
C PRO A 139 -3.39 -7.84 6.94
N MET A 140 -2.13 -7.66 6.52
CA MET A 140 -1.36 -6.45 6.81
C MET A 140 -1.83 -5.23 6.02
N LEU A 141 -2.52 -5.45 4.89
CA LEU A 141 -3.01 -4.35 4.04
C LEU A 141 -4.21 -3.60 4.64
N VAL A 142 -4.87 -4.18 5.61
CA VAL A 142 -6.08 -3.64 6.25
C VAL A 142 -5.87 -3.30 7.73
N GLY A 143 -4.63 -3.08 8.13
CA GLY A 143 -4.32 -2.73 9.53
C GLY A 143 -4.50 -3.89 10.52
N GLY A 144 -4.74 -5.11 10.03
CA GLY A 144 -4.80 -6.31 10.86
C GLY A 144 -3.48 -6.49 11.61
N GLN A 145 -3.55 -6.56 12.94
CA GLN A 145 -2.38 -6.95 13.73
C GLN A 145 -2.06 -8.41 13.44
N VAL A 146 -1.12 -8.63 12.56
CA VAL A 146 -0.58 -9.97 12.36
C VAL A 146 0.44 -10.20 13.47
N VAL A 147 -0.02 -10.86 14.53
CA VAL A 147 0.89 -11.45 15.51
C VAL A 147 1.46 -12.70 14.85
N GLY A 148 2.49 -12.50 14.03
CA GLY A 148 3.18 -13.62 13.40
C GLY A 148 4.03 -14.31 14.45
N ASP A 149 3.79 -15.60 14.63
CA ASP A 149 4.78 -16.46 15.26
C ASP A 149 5.98 -16.52 14.33
N THR A 150 7.15 -16.09 14.81
CA THR A 150 8.41 -16.17 14.06
C THR A 150 8.84 -17.61 13.76
N MET A 151 8.10 -18.59 14.26
CA MET A 151 8.26 -20.01 13.99
C MET A 151 7.47 -20.49 12.76
N ASP A 152 6.58 -19.65 12.18
CA ASP A 152 5.88 -20.00 10.95
C ASP A 152 6.81 -19.79 9.74
N ASP A 153 7.03 -20.85 8.98
CA ASP A 153 7.91 -20.88 7.81
C ASP A 153 7.50 -19.85 6.72
N ASP A 154 6.21 -19.54 6.61
CA ASP A 154 5.73 -18.57 5.62
C ASP A 154 6.08 -17.14 6.01
N PHE A 155 6.03 -16.81 7.32
CA PHE A 155 6.49 -15.50 7.79
C PHE A 155 7.99 -15.34 7.60
N ALA A 156 8.77 -16.36 7.98
CA ALA A 156 10.22 -16.35 7.77
C ALA A 156 10.55 -16.19 6.28
N TYR A 157 9.79 -16.86 5.42
CA TYR A 157 9.94 -16.76 3.98
C TYR A 157 9.66 -15.35 3.45
N VAL A 158 8.53 -14.75 3.81
CA VAL A 158 8.12 -13.42 3.34
C VAL A 158 9.04 -12.33 3.88
N MET A 159 9.53 -12.46 5.12
CA MET A 159 10.58 -11.60 5.67
C MET A 159 11.90 -11.75 4.90
N GLY A 160 12.30 -12.97 4.59
CA GLY A 160 13.50 -13.25 3.79
C GLY A 160 13.43 -12.71 2.36
N LEU A 161 12.22 -12.52 1.81
CA LEU A 161 12.01 -11.84 0.54
C LEU A 161 12.13 -10.30 0.65
N GLY A 162 12.21 -9.74 1.87
CA GLY A 162 12.23 -8.30 2.09
C GLY A 162 10.87 -7.61 1.84
N LEU A 163 9.76 -8.37 1.75
CA LEU A 163 8.43 -7.83 1.52
C LEU A 163 7.80 -7.26 2.79
N VAL A 164 8.21 -7.79 3.94
CA VAL A 164 7.68 -7.48 5.27
C VAL A 164 8.83 -7.16 6.20
N THR A 165 8.60 -6.21 7.09
CA THR A 165 9.54 -5.83 8.15
C THR A 165 8.86 -5.84 9.51
N LYS A 166 9.65 -6.03 10.57
CA LYS A 166 9.16 -5.95 11.95
C LYS A 166 9.51 -4.58 12.54
N ARG A 167 8.50 -3.78 12.90
CA ARG A 167 8.67 -2.49 13.57
C ARG A 167 7.88 -2.45 14.85
N GLN A 168 8.50 -2.07 15.94
CA GLN A 168 7.86 -1.99 17.28
C GLN A 168 7.09 -3.27 17.64
N GLY A 169 7.62 -4.44 17.27
CA GLY A 169 6.99 -5.74 17.52
C GLY A 169 5.90 -6.13 16.52
N GLN A 170 5.46 -5.24 15.65
CA GLN A 170 4.44 -5.50 14.64
C GLN A 170 5.05 -5.77 13.28
N LEU A 171 4.45 -6.70 12.53
CA LEU A 171 4.79 -6.96 11.14
C LEU A 171 4.04 -5.99 10.23
N ARG A 172 4.77 -5.40 9.26
CA ARG A 172 4.23 -4.47 8.27
C ARG A 172 4.86 -4.71 6.91
N VAL A 173 4.17 -4.33 5.86
CA VAL A 173 4.78 -4.27 4.51
C VAL A 173 6.01 -3.36 4.56
N ALA A 174 7.09 -3.77 3.93
CA ALA A 174 8.42 -3.19 4.14
C ALA A 174 8.51 -1.69 3.83
N ASN A 175 7.75 -1.21 2.84
CA ASN A 175 7.71 0.20 2.47
C ASN A 175 6.40 0.57 1.76
N PRO A 176 6.05 1.88 1.68
CA PRO A 176 4.84 2.37 1.01
C PRO A 176 4.75 2.01 -0.47
N ILE A 177 5.86 1.99 -1.21
CA ILE A 177 5.87 1.62 -2.64
C ILE A 177 5.44 0.16 -2.81
N TYR A 178 5.97 -0.76 -2.01
CA TYR A 178 5.56 -2.16 -2.06
C TYR A 178 4.08 -2.32 -1.70
N ARG A 179 3.62 -1.60 -0.69
CA ARG A 179 2.21 -1.62 -0.31
C ARG A 179 1.31 -1.20 -1.47
N GLU A 180 1.66 -0.12 -2.16
CA GLU A 180 0.94 0.36 -3.34
C GLU A 180 0.92 -0.68 -4.46
N VAL A 181 2.08 -1.23 -4.81
CA VAL A 181 2.22 -2.26 -5.84
C VAL A 181 1.40 -3.50 -5.51
N ILE A 182 1.46 -3.96 -4.26
CA ILE A 182 0.75 -5.16 -3.80
C ILE A 182 -0.76 -4.97 -3.94
N VAL A 183 -1.30 -3.82 -3.48
CA VAL A 183 -2.73 -3.53 -3.60
C VAL A 183 -3.16 -3.48 -5.07
N ARG A 184 -2.41 -2.79 -5.92
CA ARG A 184 -2.70 -2.74 -7.35
C ARG A 184 -2.68 -4.12 -8.00
N ALA A 185 -1.71 -4.97 -7.63
CA ALA A 185 -1.59 -6.32 -8.16
C ALA A 185 -2.75 -7.23 -7.74
N LEU A 186 -3.08 -7.22 -6.45
CA LEU A 186 -4.16 -8.06 -5.91
C LEU A 186 -5.54 -7.65 -6.44
N THR A 187 -5.70 -6.40 -6.83
CA THR A 187 -6.98 -5.85 -7.33
C THR A 187 -7.07 -5.76 -8.85
N TRP A 188 -5.99 -6.05 -9.58
CA TRP A 188 -5.92 -5.91 -11.04
C TRP A 188 -7.03 -6.64 -11.80
N ALA A 189 -7.29 -7.90 -11.47
CA ALA A 189 -8.33 -8.69 -12.13
C ALA A 189 -9.73 -8.06 -11.98
N HIS A 190 -9.99 -7.44 -10.84
CA HIS A 190 -11.25 -6.74 -10.56
C HIS A 190 -11.32 -5.38 -11.23
N GLN A 191 -10.18 -4.67 -11.37
CA GLN A 191 -10.10 -3.38 -12.07
C GLN A 191 -10.42 -3.53 -13.57
N VAL A 192 -9.94 -4.59 -14.22
CA VAL A 192 -10.18 -4.84 -15.65
C VAL A 192 -11.67 -5.05 -15.95
N GLN A 193 -12.43 -5.61 -15.03
CA GLN A 193 -13.88 -5.81 -15.18
C GLN A 193 -14.69 -4.53 -15.00
N LEU A 194 -14.09 -3.48 -14.44
CA LEU A 194 -14.73 -2.20 -14.14
C LEU A 194 -14.63 -1.22 -15.33
N HIS A 195 -14.82 -1.69 -16.55
CA HIS A 195 -14.78 -0.85 -17.76
C HIS A 195 -15.85 0.26 -17.71
N GLN A 196 -15.44 1.51 -17.56
CA GLN A 196 -16.28 2.67 -17.86
C GLN A 196 -15.45 3.78 -18.54
N PRO A 197 -15.91 4.26 -19.70
CA PRO A 197 -15.30 5.41 -20.33
C PRO A 197 -15.80 6.70 -19.65
N THR A 198 -14.90 7.68 -19.54
CA THR A 198 -15.11 9.04 -19.07
C THR A 198 -15.33 9.27 -17.57
N SER A 199 -14.79 10.35 -17.10
CA SER A 199 -14.79 10.87 -15.73
C SER A 199 -16.17 11.30 -15.22
N TRP A 200 -17.13 10.36 -15.19
CA TRP A 200 -18.51 10.59 -14.71
C TRP A 200 -18.57 11.05 -13.24
N TYR A 201 -17.48 10.85 -12.50
CA TYR A 201 -17.30 11.26 -11.10
C TYR A 201 -16.65 12.66 -10.96
N VAL A 202 -16.42 13.36 -12.06
CA VAL A 202 -15.91 14.73 -12.09
C VAL A 202 -17.04 15.68 -12.45
N ARG A 203 -17.20 16.74 -11.67
CA ARG A 203 -18.17 17.79 -11.94
C ARG A 203 -17.72 18.69 -13.09
N GLY A 204 -18.62 19.50 -13.60
CA GLY A 204 -18.33 20.42 -14.70
C GLY A 204 -17.27 21.49 -14.38
N ASP A 205 -17.01 21.75 -13.11
CA ASP A 205 -15.96 22.65 -12.61
C ASP A 205 -14.60 21.96 -12.37
N GLY A 206 -14.51 20.66 -12.67
CA GLY A 206 -13.31 19.85 -12.49
C GLY A 206 -13.15 19.26 -11.11
N THR A 207 -14.05 19.52 -10.16
CA THR A 207 -13.99 18.96 -8.80
C THR A 207 -14.50 17.52 -8.76
N LEU A 208 -14.11 16.77 -7.71
CA LEU A 208 -14.51 15.38 -7.53
C LEU A 208 -15.92 15.28 -6.94
N ASP A 209 -16.81 14.56 -7.62
CA ASP A 209 -18.16 14.27 -7.11
C ASP A 209 -18.14 13.04 -6.19
N MET A 210 -17.66 13.24 -4.96
CA MET A 210 -17.56 12.17 -3.97
C MET A 210 -18.90 11.49 -3.66
N PRO A 211 -20.03 12.22 -3.48
CA PRO A 211 -21.33 11.57 -3.29
C PRO A 211 -21.67 10.61 -4.42
N LYS A 212 -21.50 11.04 -5.67
CA LYS A 212 -21.76 10.22 -6.85
C LYS A 212 -20.81 9.01 -6.94
N LEU A 213 -19.54 9.21 -6.58
CA LEU A 213 -18.55 8.16 -6.54
C LEU A 213 -18.90 7.09 -5.49
N MET A 214 -19.32 7.51 -4.28
CA MET A 214 -19.70 6.59 -3.21
C MET A 214 -21.02 5.86 -3.51
N ALA A 215 -22.00 6.53 -4.14
CA ALA A 215 -23.23 5.87 -4.59
C ALA A 215 -22.93 4.79 -5.66
N ALA A 216 -22.01 5.06 -6.58
CA ALA A 216 -21.59 4.07 -7.57
C ALA A 216 -20.80 2.92 -6.92
N TRP A 217 -20.01 3.22 -5.88
CA TRP A 217 -19.37 2.20 -5.07
C TRP A 217 -20.38 1.25 -4.43
N GLN A 218 -21.41 1.76 -3.74
CA GLN A 218 -22.44 0.93 -3.11
C GLN A 218 -23.14 0.02 -4.12
N LYS A 219 -23.49 0.59 -5.30
CA LYS A 219 -24.11 -0.19 -6.38
C LYS A 219 -23.20 -1.32 -6.87
N PHE A 220 -21.90 -1.04 -7.05
CA PHE A 220 -20.92 -2.05 -7.42
C PHE A 220 -20.75 -3.10 -6.31
N TRP A 221 -20.60 -2.66 -5.05
CA TRP A 221 -20.43 -3.55 -3.90
C TRP A 221 -21.59 -4.54 -3.77
N ARG A 222 -22.82 -4.05 -3.85
CA ARG A 222 -24.01 -4.90 -3.79
C ARG A 222 -24.05 -5.94 -4.92
N LYS A 223 -23.68 -5.54 -6.14
CA LYS A 223 -23.81 -6.42 -7.30
C LYS A 223 -22.71 -7.47 -7.40
N ASP A 224 -21.47 -7.03 -7.31
CA ASP A 224 -20.31 -7.85 -7.67
C ASP A 224 -19.21 -7.84 -6.60
N GLY A 225 -19.05 -6.74 -5.88
CA GLY A 225 -17.90 -6.49 -5.01
C GLY A 225 -17.82 -7.42 -3.82
N HIS A 226 -18.95 -7.75 -3.19
CA HIS A 226 -18.99 -8.63 -2.03
C HIS A 226 -18.60 -10.06 -2.40
N LEU A 227 -18.98 -10.55 -3.59
CA LEU A 227 -18.59 -11.87 -4.08
C LEU A 227 -17.10 -11.92 -4.41
N ALA A 228 -16.59 -10.83 -5.04
CA ALA A 228 -15.17 -10.73 -5.32
C ALA A 228 -14.32 -10.66 -4.05
N ALA A 229 -14.82 -10.01 -3.00
CA ALA A 229 -14.15 -9.94 -1.71
C ALA A 229 -13.99 -11.30 -1.02
N GLU A 230 -14.89 -12.25 -1.27
CA GLU A 230 -14.78 -13.62 -0.75
C GLU A 230 -13.60 -14.41 -1.35
N GLY A 231 -13.06 -13.97 -2.48
CA GLY A 231 -11.89 -14.57 -3.13
C GLY A 231 -10.54 -14.27 -2.46
N PHE A 232 -10.49 -13.39 -1.47
CA PHE A 232 -9.28 -13.11 -0.72
C PHE A 232 -9.07 -14.12 0.42
N HIS A 233 -7.82 -14.50 0.67
CA HIS A 233 -7.47 -15.43 1.75
C HIS A 233 -7.84 -14.88 3.13
N TYR A 234 -7.70 -13.57 3.32
CA TYR A 234 -8.14 -12.86 4.51
C TYR A 234 -9.43 -12.10 4.22
N ARG A 235 -10.56 -12.67 4.66
CA ARG A 235 -11.92 -12.16 4.34
C ARG A 235 -12.14 -10.71 4.76
N GLU A 236 -11.53 -10.27 5.86
CA GLU A 236 -11.64 -8.89 6.34
C GLU A 236 -10.90 -7.88 5.43
N ALA A 237 -9.89 -8.34 4.69
CA ALA A 237 -9.20 -7.49 3.71
C ALA A 237 -10.01 -7.26 2.43
N GLY A 238 -10.87 -8.21 2.07
CA GLY A 238 -11.63 -8.18 0.83
C GLY A 238 -12.35 -6.86 0.57
N PRO A 239 -13.21 -6.38 1.51
CA PRO A 239 -13.94 -5.13 1.35
C PRO A 239 -13.03 -3.93 1.13
N HIS A 240 -11.97 -3.79 1.92
CA HIS A 240 -10.99 -2.70 1.81
C HIS A 240 -10.26 -2.73 0.47
N LEU A 241 -9.76 -3.89 0.05
CA LEU A 241 -9.07 -4.06 -1.22
C LEU A 241 -10.00 -3.80 -2.41
N MET A 242 -11.25 -4.19 -2.33
CA MET A 242 -12.24 -3.93 -3.38
C MET A 242 -12.59 -2.44 -3.49
N LEU A 243 -12.73 -1.71 -2.38
CA LEU A 243 -12.92 -0.26 -2.43
C LEU A 243 -11.67 0.44 -3.00
N MET A 244 -10.48 0.02 -2.59
CA MET A 244 -9.24 0.53 -3.15
C MET A 244 -9.15 0.31 -4.66
N ALA A 245 -9.53 -0.88 -5.15
CA ALA A 245 -9.59 -1.19 -6.58
C ALA A 245 -10.57 -0.28 -7.32
N PHE A 246 -11.74 -0.06 -6.72
CA PHE A 246 -12.75 0.82 -7.27
C PHE A 246 -12.26 2.27 -7.35
N LEU A 247 -11.65 2.79 -6.30
CA LEU A 247 -11.12 4.14 -6.24
C LEU A 247 -9.87 4.35 -7.11
N GLN A 248 -9.14 3.29 -7.45
CA GLN A 248 -7.94 3.36 -8.32
C GLN A 248 -8.24 4.04 -9.67
N ARG A 249 -9.47 3.97 -10.15
CA ARG A 249 -9.91 4.68 -11.37
C ARG A 249 -9.74 6.20 -11.27
N ILE A 250 -9.76 6.77 -10.05
CA ILE A 250 -9.53 8.19 -9.81
C ILE A 250 -8.11 8.57 -10.24
N LEU A 251 -7.14 7.69 -9.99
CA LEU A 251 -5.75 7.91 -10.40
C LEU A 251 -5.62 8.06 -11.92
N ASN A 252 -6.40 7.30 -12.68
CA ASN A 252 -6.42 7.39 -14.14
C ASN A 252 -6.97 8.72 -14.64
N GLY A 253 -7.69 9.48 -13.79
CA GLY A 253 -8.24 10.81 -14.08
C GLY A 253 -7.36 11.98 -13.60
N GLY A 254 -6.17 11.71 -13.06
CA GLY A 254 -5.25 12.75 -12.58
C GLY A 254 -5.29 13.03 -11.08
N GLY A 255 -5.92 12.15 -10.29
CA GLY A 255 -5.86 12.16 -8.83
C GLY A 255 -4.83 11.19 -8.27
N SER A 256 -4.65 11.20 -6.95
CA SER A 256 -3.85 10.22 -6.21
C SER A 256 -4.56 9.70 -4.98
N ILE A 257 -4.23 8.49 -4.56
CA ILE A 257 -4.74 7.88 -3.32
C ILE A 257 -3.54 7.53 -2.46
N GLU A 258 -3.45 8.15 -1.31
CA GLU A 258 -2.48 7.80 -0.27
C GLU A 258 -3.17 6.87 0.73
N ARG A 259 -2.53 5.75 1.01
CA ARG A 259 -3.03 4.71 1.93
C ARG A 259 -2.30 4.79 3.25
N GLU A 260 -3.03 4.66 4.35
CA GLU A 260 -2.48 4.85 5.70
C GLU A 260 -1.64 6.13 5.81
N TYR A 261 -2.22 7.22 5.35
CA TYR A 261 -1.58 8.53 5.46
C TYR A 261 -1.36 8.89 6.92
N GLY A 262 -0.10 8.97 7.33
CA GLY A 262 0.28 9.21 8.72
C GLY A 262 0.00 10.65 9.16
N LEU A 263 -0.78 10.79 10.21
CA LEU A 263 -1.12 12.07 10.85
C LEU A 263 -0.70 12.05 12.33
N GLY A 264 0.57 12.30 12.58
CA GLY A 264 1.09 12.28 13.95
C GLY A 264 0.96 10.90 14.61
N ARG A 265 0.02 10.75 15.57
CA ARG A 265 -0.19 9.49 16.31
C ARG A 265 -1.14 8.51 15.64
N GLY A 266 -1.79 8.90 14.53
CA GLY A 266 -2.75 8.07 13.81
C GLY A 266 -2.46 8.05 12.31
N ALA A 267 -3.19 7.23 11.58
CA ALA A 267 -3.16 7.19 10.12
C ALA A 267 -4.59 7.04 9.60
N VAL A 268 -4.98 7.88 8.62
CA VAL A 268 -6.22 7.70 7.89
C VAL A 268 -6.06 6.58 6.88
N ASP A 269 -7.09 5.74 6.70
CA ASP A 269 -7.01 4.60 5.80
C ASP A 269 -6.75 5.04 4.35
N LEU A 270 -7.50 6.03 3.86
CA LEU A 270 -7.35 6.57 2.52
C LEU A 270 -7.44 8.10 2.51
N LEU A 271 -6.44 8.74 1.92
CA LEU A 271 -6.50 10.17 1.55
C LEU A 271 -6.52 10.28 0.04
N VAL A 272 -7.65 10.69 -0.51
CA VAL A 272 -7.81 10.95 -1.95
C VAL A 272 -7.45 12.40 -2.22
N ARG A 273 -6.51 12.63 -3.15
CA ARG A 273 -6.17 13.97 -3.67
C ARG A 273 -6.66 14.10 -5.09
N TRP A 274 -7.32 15.21 -5.39
CA TRP A 274 -7.87 15.52 -6.71
C TRP A 274 -7.75 17.02 -6.99
N HIS A 275 -6.86 17.41 -7.91
CA HIS A 275 -6.69 18.83 -8.32
C HIS A 275 -6.67 19.83 -7.16
N GLY A 276 -5.94 19.49 -6.07
CA GLY A 276 -5.86 20.34 -4.87
C GLY A 276 -6.91 20.04 -3.79
N GLU A 277 -7.99 19.31 -4.11
CA GLU A 277 -8.93 18.81 -3.10
C GLU A 277 -8.32 17.63 -2.32
N ARG A 278 -8.76 17.47 -1.07
CA ARG A 278 -8.38 16.35 -0.21
C ARG A 278 -9.62 15.75 0.42
N HIS A 279 -9.80 14.44 0.23
CA HIS A 279 -10.93 13.70 0.80
C HIS A 279 -10.42 12.57 1.68
N VAL A 280 -10.76 12.66 2.95
CA VAL A 280 -10.47 11.63 3.96
C VAL A 280 -11.54 10.55 3.89
N ILE A 281 -11.13 9.29 3.81
CA ILE A 281 -12.02 8.12 3.85
C ILE A 281 -11.49 7.14 4.89
N GLU A 282 -12.27 6.90 5.93
CA GLU A 282 -12.01 5.87 6.93
C GLU A 282 -12.86 4.64 6.63
N LEU A 283 -12.30 3.46 6.81
CA LEU A 283 -12.91 2.18 6.49
C LEU A 283 -13.06 1.35 7.77
N LYS A 284 -14.26 0.85 8.05
CA LYS A 284 -14.50 -0.01 9.20
C LYS A 284 -15.33 -1.23 8.84
N LEU A 285 -14.98 -2.36 9.44
CA LEU A 285 -15.84 -3.53 9.49
C LEU A 285 -16.77 -3.39 10.67
N ARG A 286 -18.08 -3.38 10.42
CA ARG A 286 -19.08 -3.25 11.47
C ARG A 286 -19.16 -4.56 12.26
N ARG A 287 -18.77 -4.51 13.53
CA ARG A 287 -18.83 -5.62 14.46
C ARG A 287 -19.99 -5.44 15.46
N ASP A 288 -20.16 -4.23 15.93
CA ASP A 288 -21.13 -3.83 16.95
C ASP A 288 -21.58 -2.37 16.76
N SER A 289 -22.34 -1.85 17.73
CA SER A 289 -22.80 -0.46 17.73
C SER A 289 -21.73 0.55 18.13
N GLU A 290 -20.66 0.13 18.81
CA GLU A 290 -19.58 1.00 19.28
C GLU A 290 -18.59 1.32 18.17
N THR A 291 -18.42 0.41 17.21
CA THR A 291 -17.52 0.56 16.05
C THR A 291 -17.70 1.90 15.32
N GLU A 292 -18.94 2.34 15.16
CA GLU A 292 -19.24 3.59 14.44
C GLU A 292 -18.86 4.82 15.25
N ALA A 293 -19.13 4.84 16.57
CA ALA A 293 -18.79 5.97 17.43
C ALA A 293 -17.27 6.20 17.48
N GLU A 294 -16.49 5.14 17.66
CA GLU A 294 -15.04 5.20 17.64
C GLU A 294 -14.50 5.70 16.28
N ALA A 295 -15.11 5.23 15.17
CA ALA A 295 -14.72 5.65 13.83
C ALA A 295 -14.99 7.13 13.57
N LEU A 296 -16.11 7.67 14.06
CA LEU A 296 -16.43 9.10 13.95
C LEU A 296 -15.38 9.97 14.65
N GLU A 297 -14.96 9.59 15.87
CA GLU A 297 -13.89 10.28 16.59
C GLU A 297 -12.56 10.24 15.82
N GLN A 298 -12.23 9.10 15.21
CA GLN A 298 -11.01 8.97 14.40
C GLN A 298 -11.05 9.90 13.18
N VAL A 299 -12.15 9.92 12.44
CA VAL A 299 -12.33 10.80 11.28
C VAL A 299 -12.17 12.26 11.69
N VAL A 300 -12.80 12.71 12.78
CA VAL A 300 -12.66 14.09 13.29
C VAL A 300 -11.21 14.44 13.55
N GLY A 301 -10.47 13.57 14.24
CA GLY A 301 -9.06 13.79 14.53
C GLY A 301 -8.21 13.99 13.26
N TYR A 302 -8.50 13.23 12.20
CA TYR A 302 -7.83 13.39 10.91
C TYR A 302 -8.23 14.69 10.20
N LEU A 303 -9.52 15.03 10.22
CA LEU A 303 -10.03 16.26 9.61
C LEU A 303 -9.46 17.51 10.27
N ASP A 304 -9.31 17.49 11.59
CA ASP A 304 -8.69 18.60 12.34
C ASP A 304 -7.21 18.75 11.96
N THR A 305 -6.46 17.66 11.94
CA THR A 305 -5.04 17.68 11.59
C THR A 305 -4.81 18.20 10.15
N LEU A 306 -5.70 17.87 9.22
CA LEU A 306 -5.60 18.29 7.82
C LEU A 306 -6.26 19.67 7.55
N GLY A 307 -6.98 20.25 8.52
CA GLY A 307 -7.74 21.48 8.33
C GLY A 307 -8.91 21.33 7.34
N ILE A 308 -9.56 20.16 7.33
CA ILE A 308 -10.67 19.82 6.42
C ILE A 308 -11.98 19.81 7.21
N GLY A 309 -13.08 20.31 6.60
CA GLY A 309 -14.40 20.41 7.24
C GLY A 309 -15.28 19.18 7.08
N GLN A 310 -14.98 18.28 6.13
CA GLN A 310 -15.81 17.11 5.83
C GLN A 310 -14.99 15.86 5.53
N GLY A 311 -15.55 14.69 5.82
CA GLY A 311 -14.93 13.40 5.59
C GLY A 311 -15.92 12.28 5.32
N TRP A 312 -15.40 11.09 5.05
CA TRP A 312 -16.18 9.90 4.68
C TRP A 312 -15.84 8.76 5.63
N LEU A 313 -16.87 8.06 6.09
CA LEU A 313 -16.75 6.82 6.85
C LEU A 313 -17.49 5.72 6.07
N VAL A 314 -16.78 4.68 5.64
CA VAL A 314 -17.38 3.53 4.96
C VAL A 314 -17.45 2.36 5.93
N LEU A 315 -18.66 1.91 6.20
CA LEU A 315 -18.96 0.82 7.12
C LEU A 315 -19.35 -0.44 6.34
N PHE A 316 -18.52 -1.47 6.41
CA PHE A 316 -18.82 -2.77 5.80
C PHE A 316 -19.52 -3.69 6.79
N ASP A 317 -20.74 -4.12 6.47
CA ASP A 317 -21.49 -5.10 7.26
C ASP A 317 -21.46 -6.48 6.58
N LEU A 318 -20.59 -7.35 7.08
CA LEU A 318 -20.39 -8.69 6.53
C LEU A 318 -21.33 -9.74 7.13
N ARG A 319 -22.26 -9.36 8.00
CA ARG A 319 -23.23 -10.28 8.62
C ARG A 319 -24.20 -10.80 7.56
N LYS A 320 -24.29 -12.13 7.44
CA LYS A 320 -25.12 -12.79 6.41
C LYS A 320 -26.62 -12.67 6.69
N GLU A 321 -26.99 -12.59 7.96
CA GLU A 321 -28.37 -12.50 8.43
C GLU A 321 -29.01 -11.12 8.28
N VAL A 322 -28.21 -10.08 8.02
CA VAL A 322 -28.72 -8.72 7.82
C VAL A 322 -29.07 -8.51 6.35
N PRO A 323 -30.32 -8.08 6.05
CA PRO A 323 -30.75 -7.78 4.69
C PRO A 323 -29.93 -6.64 4.05
N TRP A 324 -29.79 -6.67 2.73
CA TRP A 324 -29.07 -5.62 1.99
C TRP A 324 -29.67 -4.21 2.18
N GLU A 325 -30.98 -4.13 2.35
CA GLU A 325 -31.71 -2.88 2.59
C GLU A 325 -31.27 -2.20 3.90
N ASP A 326 -30.84 -2.98 4.89
CA ASP A 326 -30.37 -2.46 6.17
C ASP A 326 -28.86 -2.18 6.18
N LYS A 327 -28.09 -2.77 5.25
CA LYS A 327 -26.67 -2.53 5.09
C LYS A 327 -26.36 -1.29 4.26
N LEU A 328 -27.15 -1.07 3.20
CA LEU A 328 -26.90 0.00 2.24
C LEU A 328 -27.63 1.28 2.65
N PHE A 329 -26.87 2.23 3.15
CA PHE A 329 -27.40 3.56 3.48
C PHE A 329 -26.34 4.62 3.24
N VAL A 330 -26.78 5.87 3.07
CA VAL A 330 -25.94 7.06 3.11
C VAL A 330 -26.61 8.05 4.05
N ARG A 331 -25.87 8.56 5.01
CA ARG A 331 -26.37 9.58 5.92
C ARG A 331 -25.27 10.56 6.29
N GLU A 332 -25.68 11.76 6.66
CA GLU A 332 -24.78 12.80 7.13
C GLU A 332 -24.86 12.89 8.66
N VAL A 333 -23.69 12.97 9.28
CA VAL A 333 -23.55 13.10 10.73
C VAL A 333 -22.73 14.34 11.01
N GLN A 334 -23.28 15.24 11.82
CA GLN A 334 -22.52 16.35 12.38
C GLN A 334 -21.87 15.87 13.68
N HIS A 335 -20.54 15.84 13.71
CA HIS A 335 -19.77 15.40 14.87
C HIS A 335 -18.62 16.36 15.13
N ALA A 336 -18.53 16.89 16.34
CA ALA A 336 -17.50 17.87 16.75
C ALA A 336 -17.26 19.01 15.74
N GLY A 337 -18.34 19.53 15.13
CA GLY A 337 -18.27 20.62 14.15
C GLY A 337 -17.82 20.20 12.73
N LYS A 338 -17.66 18.93 12.48
CA LYS A 338 -17.32 18.37 11.16
C LYS A 338 -18.52 17.65 10.53
N LEU A 339 -18.59 17.68 9.22
CA LEU A 339 -19.59 16.91 8.44
C LEU A 339 -18.98 15.56 8.04
N ILE A 340 -19.58 14.47 8.48
CA ILE A 340 -19.14 13.13 8.13
C ILE A 340 -20.24 12.42 7.35
N HIS A 341 -19.92 12.01 6.12
CA HIS A 341 -20.79 11.18 5.29
C HIS A 341 -20.55 9.71 5.64
N VAL A 342 -21.53 9.09 6.26
CA VAL A 342 -21.47 7.65 6.63
C VAL A 342 -22.13 6.84 5.53
N VAL A 343 -21.37 5.92 4.96
CA VAL A 343 -21.76 5.06 3.84
C VAL A 343 -21.77 3.62 4.29
N GLY A 344 -22.94 3.02 4.42
CA GLY A 344 -23.11 1.59 4.73
C GLY A 344 -22.95 0.71 3.49
N CYS A 345 -22.28 -0.44 3.66
CA CYS A 345 -21.98 -1.39 2.57
C CYS A 345 -22.15 -2.84 3.01
#